data_5f045c72b5c59413c881caecd0ed8a1c
#
_entry.id   5f045c72b5c59413c881caecd0ed8a1c
#
_cell.length_a   1.000
_cell.length_b   1.000
_cell.length_c   1.000
_cell.angle_alpha   90.00
_cell.angle_beta   90.00
_cell.angle_gamma   90.00
#
_symmetry.space_group_name_H-M   'P 1'
#
loop_
_entity.id
_entity.type
_entity.pdbx_description
1 polymer ?
#
loop_
_entity_poly.entity_id
_entity_poly.type
_entity_poly.pdbx_seq_one_letter_code
_entity_poly.pdbx_strand_id
1 'polypeptide(L)'
;MSEVLASSRNLKSDRFGFQLLGQKYVWLAMIPFIVAVMYFGYRGLHQWQADQANQQQIEEWAQAGIPYDNASLQKSYLGRTHPEGYADWARALRLSEWGYRVDTFTRLPMIGGEGELPTVLIPDANIDQWKDNALVASYLKEMQTVVDLVERASSHPTPVQFPMHFQGFGTLLPHIQSCRSIARLLALDCEYAYSQNETQRALRDLSLMGPTAKAFDSHDVLVGELVIAAVRGIKFRTVRRTLTHCAWDEPQLEALRELLPPERDIAARWRQAITFERAMALASLNELTIEEIMGPTKQYRKIQPSDIQLVREYYNELIDAAAGDSILQWKKKVAEIEIRLNNKDPNSIAAMILPATAQVIDAGIRVEHTRRWTLTAVALRHYHQQNGNWPKKLSDLSTVGLVFDDYSNLNGEMFGYEVDGQTAYLWKGNEYDSEKNHISPTRPTEQEDSEQAKKEQLDSYLLELN
;
A
#
# COMPACT_ATOMS: atom_id res chain seq x y z
N MET A 1 -31.83 -21.00 104.85
CA MET A 1 -30.62 -20.22 104.55
C MET A 1 -29.51 -21.14 104.05
N SER A 2 -29.66 -21.68 102.83
CA SER A 2 -28.64 -22.49 102.19
C SER A 2 -29.03 -22.71 100.70
N GLU A 3 -28.89 -21.74 99.84
CA GLU A 3 -28.96 -21.89 98.38
C GLU A 3 -28.48 -20.57 97.66
N VAL A 4 -27.20 -20.29 97.74
CA VAL A 4 -26.55 -19.30 96.90
C VAL A 4 -25.02 -19.54 96.89
N LEU A 5 -24.54 -20.65 96.38
CA LEU A 5 -23.10 -20.85 96.13
C LEU A 5 -22.84 -21.97 95.05
N ALA A 6 -23.52 -21.94 93.89
CA ALA A 6 -23.20 -22.91 92.85
C ALA A 6 -23.40 -22.30 91.42
N SER A 7 -22.92 -21.10 91.21
CA SER A 7 -23.02 -20.48 89.83
C SER A 7 -21.81 -19.66 89.41
N SER A 8 -20.60 -20.01 89.78
CA SER A 8 -19.41 -19.26 89.39
C SER A 8 -18.30 -20.05 88.66
N ARG A 9 -18.58 -21.26 88.17
CA ARG A 9 -17.51 -22.10 87.57
C ARG A 9 -17.60 -22.41 86.11
N ASN A 10 -18.65 -21.92 85.33
CA ASN A 10 -18.77 -22.24 83.93
C ASN A 10 -18.58 -21.05 82.95
N LEU A 11 -18.13 -19.90 83.45
CA LEU A 11 -17.99 -18.69 82.55
C LEU A 11 -16.55 -18.45 82.01
N LYS A 12 -15.55 -19.32 82.40
CA LYS A 12 -14.17 -19.15 81.91
C LYS A 12 -13.83 -20.03 80.70
N SER A 13 -14.54 -21.10 80.39
CA SER A 13 -14.20 -22.00 79.31
C SER A 13 -14.75 -21.47 77.93
N ASP A 14 -15.84 -20.74 77.93
CA ASP A 14 -16.45 -20.25 76.68
C ASP A 14 -15.69 -19.06 76.10
N ARG A 15 -14.99 -18.24 76.87
CA ARG A 15 -14.21 -17.13 76.35
C ARG A 15 -12.94 -17.55 75.61
N PHE A 16 -12.33 -18.68 75.91
CA PHE A 16 -11.15 -19.20 75.22
C PHE A 16 -11.49 -19.88 73.92
N GLY A 17 -12.66 -20.49 73.81
CA GLY A 17 -13.17 -21.06 72.54
C GLY A 17 -13.54 -20.00 71.50
N PHE A 18 -14.16 -18.88 71.90
CA PHE A 18 -14.51 -17.77 71.02
C PHE A 18 -13.29 -17.01 70.57
N GLN A 19 -12.22 -16.85 71.35
CA GLN A 19 -10.98 -16.20 70.91
C GLN A 19 -10.23 -17.03 69.89
N LEU A 20 -10.18 -18.31 69.92
CA LEU A 20 -9.53 -19.21 68.98
C LEU A 20 -10.32 -19.32 67.64
N LEU A 21 -11.65 -19.32 67.71
CA LEU A 21 -12.51 -19.27 66.54
C LEU A 21 -12.38 -17.94 65.85
N GLY A 22 -12.39 -16.84 66.58
CA GLY A 22 -12.21 -15.48 66.00
C GLY A 22 -10.86 -15.33 65.25
N GLN A 23 -9.78 -15.90 65.84
CA GLN A 23 -8.46 -15.87 65.19
C GLN A 23 -8.42 -16.67 63.88
N LYS A 24 -9.07 -17.83 63.80
CA LYS A 24 -9.13 -18.62 62.56
C LYS A 24 -9.93 -17.91 61.43
N TYR A 25 -11.02 -17.23 61.75
CA TYR A 25 -11.78 -16.46 60.78
C TYR A 25 -11.07 -15.21 60.33
N VAL A 26 -10.27 -14.57 61.17
CA VAL A 26 -9.40 -13.45 60.79
C VAL A 26 -8.34 -13.90 59.80
N TRP A 27 -7.70 -15.05 60.02
CA TRP A 27 -6.72 -15.61 59.05
C TRP A 27 -7.40 -16.00 57.73
N LEU A 28 -8.59 -16.59 57.76
CA LEU A 28 -9.36 -16.94 56.56
C LEU A 28 -9.78 -15.72 55.76
N ALA A 29 -10.10 -14.60 56.40
CA ALA A 29 -10.41 -13.33 55.76
C ALA A 29 -9.14 -12.58 55.25
N MET A 30 -7.99 -12.80 55.87
CA MET A 30 -6.71 -12.20 55.42
C MET A 30 -6.14 -12.85 54.17
N ILE A 31 -6.41 -14.11 53.89
CA ILE A 31 -5.91 -14.81 52.69
C ILE A 31 -6.37 -14.12 51.40
N PRO A 32 -7.69 -13.87 51.15
CA PRO A 32 -8.13 -13.17 49.92
C PRO A 32 -7.62 -11.73 49.86
N PHE A 33 -7.43 -11.06 51.01
CA PHE A 33 -6.81 -9.73 51.05
C PHE A 33 -5.35 -9.77 50.61
N ILE A 34 -4.55 -10.70 51.14
CA ILE A 34 -3.15 -10.90 50.75
C ILE A 34 -3.06 -11.26 49.24
N VAL A 35 -3.92 -12.16 48.78
CA VAL A 35 -4.00 -12.53 47.34
C VAL A 35 -4.35 -11.33 46.51
N ALA A 36 -5.29 -10.50 46.92
CA ALA A 36 -5.66 -9.27 46.21
C ALA A 36 -4.48 -8.27 46.20
N VAL A 37 -3.81 -8.04 47.33
CA VAL A 37 -2.64 -7.16 47.41
C VAL A 37 -1.50 -7.67 46.51
N MET A 38 -1.22 -8.99 46.57
CA MET A 38 -0.21 -9.60 45.67
C MET A 38 -0.60 -9.47 44.20
N TYR A 39 -1.88 -9.70 43.86
CA TYR A 39 -2.37 -9.56 42.49
C TYR A 39 -2.27 -8.12 42.00
N PHE A 40 -2.74 -7.15 42.79
CA PHE A 40 -2.65 -5.72 42.41
C PHE A 40 -1.20 -5.21 42.41
N GLY A 41 -0.38 -5.67 43.37
CA GLY A 41 1.05 -5.36 43.42
C GLY A 41 1.81 -5.92 42.21
N TYR A 42 1.56 -7.19 41.87
CA TYR A 42 2.12 -7.83 40.67
C TYR A 42 1.70 -7.11 39.41
N ARG A 43 0.41 -6.78 39.27
CA ARG A 43 -0.13 -6.04 38.12
C ARG A 43 0.45 -4.63 38.03
N GLY A 44 0.59 -3.92 39.14
CA GLY A 44 1.21 -2.60 39.21
C GLY A 44 2.70 -2.64 38.84
N LEU A 45 3.43 -3.66 39.31
CA LEU A 45 4.84 -3.83 38.96
C LEU A 45 5.02 -4.11 37.44
N HIS A 46 4.20 -4.98 36.89
CA HIS A 46 4.23 -5.27 35.44
C HIS A 46 3.88 -4.05 34.61
N GLN A 47 2.89 -3.26 35.03
CA GLN A 47 2.55 -1.99 34.36
C GLN A 47 3.71 -1.01 34.42
N TRP A 48 4.32 -0.82 35.58
CA TRP A 48 5.47 0.07 35.76
C TRP A 48 6.67 -0.36 34.90
N GLN A 49 6.97 -1.68 34.84
CA GLN A 49 8.04 -2.21 34.00
C GLN A 49 7.74 -1.97 32.48
N ALA A 50 6.50 -2.16 32.08
CA ALA A 50 6.07 -1.89 30.69
C ALA A 50 6.21 -0.40 30.34
N ASP A 51 5.84 0.50 31.27
CA ASP A 51 5.97 1.94 31.07
C ASP A 51 7.44 2.39 30.97
N GLN A 52 8.32 1.83 31.81
CA GLN A 52 9.76 2.11 31.76
C GLN A 52 10.38 1.62 30.42
N ALA A 53 10.08 0.39 30.01
CA ALA A 53 10.54 -0.14 28.73
C ALA A 53 10.01 0.68 27.53
N ASN A 54 8.79 1.21 27.65
CA ASN A 54 8.18 2.08 26.68
C ASN A 54 8.91 3.41 26.54
N GLN A 55 9.20 4.05 27.67
CA GLN A 55 9.93 5.33 27.70
C GLN A 55 11.35 5.16 27.16
N GLN A 56 12.06 4.13 27.57
CA GLN A 56 13.41 3.86 27.07
C GLN A 56 13.41 3.68 25.53
N GLN A 57 12.46 2.94 24.99
CA GLN A 57 12.37 2.73 23.55
C GLN A 57 12.00 4.02 22.78
N ILE A 58 11.15 4.86 23.35
CA ILE A 58 10.84 6.20 22.77
C ILE A 58 12.10 7.06 22.76
N GLU A 59 12.90 7.06 23.83
CA GLU A 59 14.17 7.78 23.89
C GLU A 59 15.17 7.28 22.84
N GLU A 60 15.28 5.97 22.64
CA GLU A 60 16.10 5.35 21.60
C GLU A 60 15.65 5.80 20.20
N TRP A 61 14.34 5.80 19.92
CA TRP A 61 13.80 6.29 18.64
C TRP A 61 14.05 7.79 18.46
N ALA A 62 13.86 8.59 19.51
CA ALA A 62 14.12 10.02 19.45
C ALA A 62 15.60 10.33 19.14
N GLN A 63 16.53 9.60 19.76
CA GLN A 63 17.98 9.71 19.50
C GLN A 63 18.35 9.28 18.07
N ALA A 64 17.68 8.23 17.58
CA ALA A 64 17.86 7.72 16.21
C ALA A 64 17.13 8.55 15.13
N GLY A 65 16.36 9.58 15.52
CA GLY A 65 15.54 10.37 14.59
C GLY A 65 14.35 9.61 13.99
N ILE A 66 13.96 8.50 14.62
CA ILE A 66 12.85 7.67 14.17
C ILE A 66 11.53 8.26 14.71
N PRO A 67 10.50 8.49 13.87
CA PRO A 67 9.22 9.02 14.33
C PRO A 67 8.50 8.07 15.31
N TYR A 68 7.88 8.67 16.36
CA TYR A 68 7.17 7.94 17.40
C TYR A 68 5.87 8.63 17.89
N ASP A 69 5.65 9.88 17.48
CA ASP A 69 4.45 10.67 17.77
C ASP A 69 4.13 11.66 16.64
N ASN A 70 3.03 12.41 16.75
CA ASN A 70 2.60 13.39 15.75
C ASN A 70 3.65 14.49 15.50
N ALA A 71 4.35 14.95 16.53
CA ALA A 71 5.36 16.02 16.41
C ALA A 71 6.61 15.55 15.67
N SER A 72 7.11 14.36 16.00
CA SER A 72 8.26 13.73 15.33
C SER A 72 7.94 13.34 13.89
N LEU A 73 6.70 12.89 13.60
CA LEU A 73 6.20 12.67 12.25
C LEU A 73 6.23 13.97 11.44
N GLN A 74 5.68 15.06 11.99
CA GLN A 74 5.67 16.36 11.33
C GLN A 74 7.09 16.85 11.04
N LYS A 75 8.00 16.73 12.01
CA LYS A 75 9.41 17.11 11.84
C LYS A 75 10.09 16.26 10.75
N SER A 76 9.87 14.96 10.74
CA SER A 76 10.43 14.05 9.74
C SER A 76 9.88 14.36 8.33
N TYR A 77 8.59 14.61 8.21
CA TYR A 77 7.94 15.03 6.97
C TYR A 77 8.55 16.30 6.40
N LEU A 78 8.61 17.37 7.22
CA LEU A 78 9.16 18.68 6.81
C LEU A 78 10.65 18.59 6.41
N GLY A 79 11.41 17.72 7.06
CA GLY A 79 12.84 17.51 6.77
C GLY A 79 13.15 16.80 5.45
N ARG A 80 12.14 16.19 4.81
CA ARG A 80 12.31 15.37 3.58
C ARG A 80 11.54 15.90 2.40
N THR A 81 10.70 16.90 2.60
CA THR A 81 9.83 17.47 1.57
C THR A 81 10.29 18.85 1.16
N HIS A 82 9.98 19.22 -0.08
CA HIS A 82 10.36 20.48 -0.69
C HIS A 82 9.13 21.37 -0.89
N PRO A 83 9.14 22.63 -0.43
CA PRO A 83 8.03 23.56 -0.64
C PRO A 83 7.90 24.05 -2.08
N GLU A 84 8.98 23.94 -2.85
CA GLU A 84 9.01 24.33 -4.27
C GLU A 84 8.07 23.46 -5.09
N GLY A 85 7.38 24.06 -6.03
CA GLY A 85 6.41 23.35 -6.88
C GLY A 85 5.03 23.13 -6.25
N TYR A 86 4.87 23.32 -4.94
CA TYR A 86 3.57 23.13 -4.26
C TYR A 86 2.43 23.89 -4.94
N ALA A 87 2.65 25.15 -5.30
CA ALA A 87 1.61 26.01 -5.89
C ALA A 87 1.06 25.44 -7.21
N ASP A 88 1.94 24.98 -8.09
CA ASP A 88 1.55 24.37 -9.38
C ASP A 88 0.86 23.01 -9.15
N TRP A 89 1.42 22.15 -8.29
CA TRP A 89 0.78 20.88 -7.94
C TRP A 89 -0.59 21.08 -7.31
N ALA A 90 -0.73 21.97 -6.31
CA ALA A 90 -1.99 22.23 -5.65
C ALA A 90 -3.06 22.78 -6.62
N ARG A 91 -2.64 23.59 -7.59
CA ARG A 91 -3.53 24.08 -8.63
C ARG A 91 -3.94 22.98 -9.61
N ALA A 92 -2.97 22.16 -10.06
CA ALA A 92 -3.25 21.02 -10.95
C ALA A 92 -4.23 20.03 -10.31
N LEU A 93 -3.99 19.65 -9.03
CA LEU A 93 -4.85 18.74 -8.27
C LEU A 93 -6.27 19.26 -8.16
N ARG A 94 -6.44 20.54 -7.80
CA ARG A 94 -7.76 21.17 -7.66
C ARG A 94 -8.51 21.23 -8.99
N LEU A 95 -7.83 21.55 -10.08
CA LEU A 95 -8.45 21.59 -11.40
C LEU A 95 -8.78 20.19 -11.92
N SER A 96 -7.97 19.17 -11.61
CA SER A 96 -8.24 17.78 -12.02
C SER A 96 -9.51 17.21 -11.36
N GLU A 97 -9.88 17.69 -10.18
CA GLU A 97 -11.11 17.29 -9.49
C GLU A 97 -12.39 17.87 -10.14
N TRP A 98 -12.27 18.96 -10.84
CA TRP A 98 -13.40 19.61 -11.52
C TRP A 98 -14.01 18.72 -12.59
N GLY A 99 -13.19 17.94 -13.31
CA GLY A 99 -13.64 17.00 -14.32
C GLY A 99 -14.64 15.95 -13.83
N TYR A 100 -14.63 15.61 -12.51
CA TYR A 100 -15.55 14.64 -11.93
C TYR A 100 -16.93 15.19 -11.57
N ARG A 101 -17.15 16.49 -11.66
CA ARG A 101 -18.39 17.15 -11.19
C ARG A 101 -19.42 17.40 -12.28
N VAL A 102 -19.08 17.08 -13.52
CA VAL A 102 -19.98 17.34 -14.65
C VAL A 102 -20.53 16.01 -15.15
N ASP A 103 -21.83 15.81 -15.11
CA ASP A 103 -22.53 14.58 -15.53
C ASP A 103 -22.13 14.09 -16.94
N THR A 104 -21.74 15.02 -17.81
CA THR A 104 -21.27 14.71 -19.17
C THR A 104 -19.98 13.87 -19.17
N PHE A 105 -19.17 13.96 -18.11
CA PHE A 105 -17.88 13.26 -18.02
C PHE A 105 -18.00 11.84 -17.48
N THR A 106 -19.17 11.39 -17.02
CA THR A 106 -19.40 9.98 -16.65
C THR A 106 -19.08 9.02 -17.80
N ARG A 107 -19.26 9.48 -19.04
CA ARG A 107 -18.99 8.72 -20.27
C ARG A 107 -17.52 8.76 -20.72
N LEU A 108 -16.66 9.54 -20.07
CA LEU A 108 -15.24 9.57 -20.41
C LEU A 108 -14.54 8.28 -19.93
N PRO A 109 -13.78 7.61 -20.80
CA PRO A 109 -12.96 6.47 -20.39
C PRO A 109 -12.00 6.86 -19.29
N MET A 110 -11.76 5.95 -18.33
CA MET A 110 -10.84 6.12 -17.19
C MET A 110 -11.19 7.25 -16.20
N ILE A 111 -11.93 8.27 -16.63
CA ILE A 111 -12.30 9.45 -15.83
C ILE A 111 -13.67 9.21 -15.18
N GLY A 112 -14.68 8.90 -15.97
CA GLY A 112 -16.08 8.78 -15.51
C GLY A 112 -16.37 7.36 -15.03
N GLY A 113 -16.42 6.40 -15.41
CA GLY A 113 -16.82 5.04 -14.95
C GLY A 113 -17.77 4.34 -15.94
N GLU A 114 -18.40 5.09 -16.85
CA GLU A 114 -19.29 4.56 -17.88
C GLU A 114 -18.64 4.50 -19.27
N GLY A 115 -17.52 5.20 -19.45
CA GLY A 115 -16.81 5.27 -20.71
C GLY A 115 -15.89 4.06 -20.95
N GLU A 116 -15.86 3.60 -22.17
CA GLU A 116 -15.02 2.48 -22.58
C GLU A 116 -13.83 2.97 -23.41
N LEU A 117 -12.63 2.42 -23.13
CA LEU A 117 -11.47 2.59 -23.99
C LEU A 117 -11.62 1.73 -25.26
N PRO A 118 -11.05 2.14 -26.41
CA PRO A 118 -10.90 1.24 -27.53
C PRO A 118 -10.23 -0.07 -27.12
N THR A 119 -10.70 -1.18 -27.62
CA THR A 119 -10.13 -2.50 -27.30
C THR A 119 -8.66 -2.56 -27.69
N VAL A 120 -8.32 -1.96 -28.82
CA VAL A 120 -6.96 -1.90 -29.37
C VAL A 120 -6.66 -0.46 -29.78
N LEU A 121 -5.44 0.02 -29.47
CA LEU A 121 -4.95 1.32 -29.92
C LEU A 121 -4.15 1.10 -31.20
N ILE A 122 -4.71 1.52 -32.33
CA ILE A 122 -4.06 1.50 -33.64
C ILE A 122 -3.82 2.96 -34.03
N PRO A 123 -2.57 3.39 -34.31
CA PRO A 123 -2.27 4.70 -34.81
C PRO A 123 -2.95 4.92 -36.14
N ASP A 124 -3.47 6.12 -36.37
CA ASP A 124 -4.26 6.50 -37.58
C ASP A 124 -5.51 5.63 -37.81
N ALA A 125 -5.87 4.77 -36.87
CA ALA A 125 -7.12 4.05 -36.95
C ALA A 125 -8.29 5.05 -36.92
N ASN A 126 -9.25 4.81 -37.78
CA ASN A 126 -10.44 5.63 -37.94
C ASN A 126 -10.97 6.09 -36.59
N ILE A 127 -11.21 7.39 -36.45
CA ILE A 127 -11.79 8.08 -35.28
C ILE A 127 -13.03 7.34 -34.73
N ASP A 128 -13.67 6.50 -35.53
CA ASP A 128 -14.84 5.69 -35.21
C ASP A 128 -14.59 4.62 -34.10
N GLN A 129 -13.33 4.30 -33.76
CA GLN A 129 -13.01 3.36 -32.66
C GLN A 129 -13.21 3.97 -31.27
N TRP A 130 -13.17 5.29 -31.15
CA TRP A 130 -13.40 5.97 -29.90
C TRP A 130 -14.88 6.33 -29.76
N LYS A 131 -15.60 5.59 -28.96
CA LYS A 131 -16.93 5.98 -28.51
C LYS A 131 -16.84 7.36 -27.86
N ASP A 132 -17.68 8.31 -28.29
CA ASP A 132 -17.65 9.68 -27.79
C ASP A 132 -16.32 10.46 -28.04
N ASN A 133 -15.63 10.20 -29.15
CA ASN A 133 -14.37 10.87 -29.54
C ASN A 133 -14.42 12.40 -29.38
N ALA A 134 -15.47 13.05 -29.86
CA ALA A 134 -15.63 14.50 -29.75
C ALA A 134 -15.68 14.98 -28.28
N LEU A 135 -16.25 14.16 -27.37
CA LEU A 135 -16.28 14.43 -25.95
C LEU A 135 -14.88 14.29 -25.34
N VAL A 136 -14.14 13.23 -25.71
CA VAL A 136 -12.75 13.03 -25.27
C VAL A 136 -11.87 14.19 -25.71
N ALA A 137 -11.93 14.57 -26.98
CA ALA A 137 -11.17 15.70 -27.54
C ALA A 137 -11.47 17.02 -26.82
N SER A 138 -12.76 17.31 -26.57
CA SER A 138 -13.18 18.52 -25.85
C SER A 138 -12.67 18.53 -24.44
N TYR A 139 -12.79 17.43 -23.72
CA TYR A 139 -12.31 17.27 -22.35
C TYR A 139 -10.79 17.48 -22.27
N LEU A 140 -10.02 16.82 -23.11
CA LEU A 140 -8.56 16.93 -23.12
C LEU A 140 -8.12 18.38 -23.43
N LYS A 141 -8.82 19.07 -24.32
CA LYS A 141 -8.57 20.49 -24.59
C LYS A 141 -8.81 21.37 -23.36
N GLU A 142 -9.88 21.12 -22.60
CA GLU A 142 -10.16 21.86 -21.36
C GLU A 142 -9.11 21.56 -20.28
N MET A 143 -8.64 20.29 -20.20
CA MET A 143 -7.65 19.85 -19.22
C MET A 143 -6.20 20.17 -19.60
N GLN A 144 -5.93 20.76 -20.75
CA GLN A 144 -4.57 21.11 -21.16
C GLN A 144 -3.83 21.95 -20.11
N THR A 145 -4.53 22.90 -19.47
CA THR A 145 -3.97 23.71 -18.36
C THR A 145 -3.49 22.85 -17.19
N VAL A 146 -4.17 21.72 -16.91
CA VAL A 146 -3.72 20.78 -15.84
C VAL A 146 -2.44 20.12 -16.26
N VAL A 147 -2.34 19.64 -17.48
CA VAL A 147 -1.12 19.01 -18.03
C VAL A 147 0.06 19.98 -18.00
N ASP A 148 -0.13 21.23 -18.44
CA ASP A 148 0.90 22.27 -18.43
C ASP A 148 1.36 22.60 -17.00
N LEU A 149 0.45 22.59 -16.01
CA LEU A 149 0.77 22.76 -14.60
C LEU A 149 1.60 21.60 -14.07
N VAL A 150 1.22 20.36 -14.39
CA VAL A 150 1.98 19.15 -14.00
C VAL A 150 3.37 19.16 -14.60
N GLU A 151 3.52 19.55 -15.87
CA GLU A 151 4.81 19.66 -16.54
C GLU A 151 5.72 20.66 -15.85
N ARG A 152 5.23 21.88 -15.56
CA ARG A 152 6.01 22.87 -14.78
C ARG A 152 6.35 22.38 -13.38
N ALA A 153 5.37 21.83 -12.69
CA ALA A 153 5.55 21.32 -11.33
C ALA A 153 6.57 20.18 -11.26
N SER A 154 6.66 19.37 -12.33
CA SER A 154 7.60 18.24 -12.45
C SER A 154 9.07 18.65 -12.55
N SER A 155 9.36 19.93 -12.83
CA SER A 155 10.73 20.48 -12.85
C SER A 155 11.27 20.80 -11.45
N HIS A 156 10.41 20.81 -10.42
CA HIS A 156 10.81 21.11 -9.05
C HIS A 156 11.26 19.86 -8.29
N PRO A 157 12.04 20.03 -7.21
CA PRO A 157 12.45 18.92 -6.35
C PRO A 157 11.27 18.13 -5.80
N THR A 158 11.44 16.83 -5.66
CA THR A 158 10.46 15.90 -5.08
C THR A 158 11.09 15.13 -3.91
N PRO A 159 10.29 14.72 -2.92
CA PRO A 159 8.83 14.87 -2.75
C PRO A 159 8.40 16.30 -2.43
N VAL A 160 7.17 16.65 -2.82
CA VAL A 160 6.62 17.99 -2.59
C VAL A 160 6.03 18.11 -1.19
N GLN A 161 6.23 19.27 -0.54
CA GLN A 161 5.67 19.56 0.76
C GLN A 161 4.21 20.05 0.63
N PHE A 162 3.27 19.13 0.80
CA PHE A 162 1.84 19.48 0.91
C PHE A 162 1.51 19.91 2.36
N PRO A 163 0.51 20.79 2.58
CA PRO A 163 0.00 21.07 3.91
C PRO A 163 -0.57 19.80 4.54
N MET A 164 0.11 19.30 5.55
CA MET A 164 -0.25 18.08 6.25
C MET A 164 -0.06 18.27 7.75
N HIS A 165 -1.05 17.87 8.54
CA HIS A 165 -1.02 17.88 9.98
C HIS A 165 -1.26 16.47 10.49
N PHE A 166 -0.26 15.92 11.15
CA PHE A 166 -0.37 14.59 11.71
C PHE A 166 -1.25 14.59 12.97
N GLN A 167 -2.25 13.73 12.97
CA GLN A 167 -3.21 13.49 14.05
C GLN A 167 -3.48 11.98 14.20
N GLY A 168 -2.43 11.19 14.26
CA GLY A 168 -2.54 9.74 14.24
C GLY A 168 -3.35 9.25 13.02
N PHE A 169 -4.26 8.32 13.21
CA PHE A 169 -5.16 7.83 12.14
C PHE A 169 -6.16 8.88 11.63
N GLY A 170 -6.35 9.98 12.36
CA GLY A 170 -7.15 11.12 11.90
C GLY A 170 -6.44 12.01 10.88
N THR A 171 -5.19 11.72 10.51
CA THR A 171 -4.43 12.49 9.54
C THR A 171 -5.12 12.51 8.18
N LEU A 172 -5.51 13.69 7.73
CA LEU A 172 -6.13 13.88 6.42
C LEU A 172 -5.07 13.95 5.33
N LEU A 173 -5.30 13.22 4.25
CA LEU A 173 -4.44 13.15 3.06
C LEU A 173 -5.23 13.61 1.82
N PRO A 174 -5.65 14.89 1.74
CA PRO A 174 -6.63 15.35 0.77
C PRO A 174 -6.15 15.22 -0.68
N HIS A 175 -4.84 15.25 -0.92
CA HIS A 175 -4.26 15.27 -2.26
C HIS A 175 -4.03 13.88 -2.87
N ILE A 176 -4.10 12.83 -2.07
CA ILE A 176 -3.77 11.47 -2.49
C ILE A 176 -4.70 10.95 -3.60
N GLN A 177 -6.01 11.20 -3.49
CA GLN A 177 -6.96 10.76 -4.52
C GLN A 177 -6.81 11.56 -5.82
N SER A 178 -6.55 12.85 -5.71
CA SER A 178 -6.36 13.73 -6.87
C SER A 178 -5.10 13.38 -7.68
N CYS A 179 -4.08 12.81 -7.04
CA CYS A 179 -2.90 12.23 -7.72
C CYS A 179 -3.30 11.15 -8.75
N ARG A 180 -4.22 10.25 -8.37
CA ARG A 180 -4.76 9.23 -9.30
C ARG A 180 -5.57 9.85 -10.43
N SER A 181 -6.25 10.97 -10.17
CA SER A 181 -7.02 11.69 -11.21
C SER A 181 -6.09 12.27 -12.27
N ILE A 182 -4.98 12.88 -11.86
CA ILE A 182 -3.94 13.36 -12.79
C ILE A 182 -3.37 12.20 -13.60
N ALA A 183 -3.03 11.08 -12.97
CA ALA A 183 -2.49 9.92 -13.67
C ALA A 183 -3.49 9.35 -14.72
N ARG A 184 -4.79 9.35 -14.41
CA ARG A 184 -5.84 8.93 -15.36
C ARG A 184 -6.01 9.93 -16.52
N LEU A 185 -5.93 11.23 -16.22
CA LEU A 185 -5.95 12.27 -17.26
C LEU A 185 -4.77 12.09 -18.23
N LEU A 186 -3.55 11.96 -17.70
CA LEU A 186 -2.35 11.74 -18.52
C LEU A 186 -2.43 10.43 -19.31
N ALA A 187 -3.02 9.38 -18.75
CA ALA A 187 -3.21 8.12 -19.45
C ALA A 187 -4.21 8.26 -20.60
N LEU A 188 -5.34 8.94 -20.37
CA LEU A 188 -6.33 9.20 -21.41
C LEU A 188 -5.75 10.07 -22.52
N ASP A 189 -5.00 11.13 -22.17
CA ASP A 189 -4.34 12.02 -23.13
C ASP A 189 -3.28 11.27 -23.95
N CYS A 190 -2.46 10.45 -23.31
CA CYS A 190 -1.47 9.60 -23.94
C CYS A 190 -2.11 8.63 -24.97
N GLU A 191 -3.15 7.89 -24.57
CA GLU A 191 -3.80 6.93 -25.46
C GLU A 191 -4.50 7.64 -26.62
N TYR A 192 -5.14 8.79 -26.36
CA TYR A 192 -5.75 9.60 -27.40
C TYR A 192 -4.69 10.16 -28.38
N ALA A 193 -3.62 10.77 -27.87
CA ALA A 193 -2.52 11.29 -28.68
C ALA A 193 -1.87 10.19 -29.54
N TYR A 194 -1.64 9.00 -28.94
CA TYR A 194 -1.10 7.86 -29.67
C TYR A 194 -2.03 7.43 -30.82
N SER A 195 -3.35 7.39 -30.60
CA SER A 195 -4.33 7.07 -31.65
C SER A 195 -4.38 8.09 -32.78
N GLN A 196 -3.96 9.34 -32.52
CA GLN A 196 -3.84 10.42 -33.52
C GLN A 196 -2.43 10.46 -34.15
N ASN A 197 -1.58 9.48 -33.91
CA ASN A 197 -0.17 9.44 -34.34
C ASN A 197 0.69 10.60 -33.77
N GLU A 198 0.26 11.21 -32.65
CA GLU A 198 0.98 12.26 -31.93
C GLU A 198 1.95 11.65 -30.91
N THR A 199 2.90 10.83 -31.37
CA THR A 199 3.77 10.02 -30.49
C THR A 199 4.59 10.84 -29.50
N GLN A 200 5.02 12.06 -29.86
CA GLN A 200 5.76 12.95 -28.96
C GLN A 200 4.90 13.42 -27.76
N ARG A 201 3.62 13.74 -28.02
CA ARG A 201 2.67 14.09 -26.95
C ARG A 201 2.40 12.89 -26.05
N ALA A 202 2.19 11.72 -26.64
CA ALA A 202 1.99 10.50 -25.88
C ALA A 202 3.19 10.17 -24.98
N LEU A 203 4.42 10.32 -25.48
CA LEU A 203 5.65 10.11 -24.71
C LEU A 203 5.80 11.14 -23.58
N ARG A 204 5.49 12.42 -23.84
CA ARG A 204 5.45 13.46 -22.81
C ARG A 204 4.51 13.08 -21.66
N ASP A 205 3.28 12.66 -21.96
CA ASP A 205 2.28 12.32 -20.94
C ASP A 205 2.71 11.12 -20.09
N LEU A 206 3.28 10.10 -20.72
CA LEU A 206 3.88 8.95 -20.00
C LEU A 206 5.04 9.40 -19.11
N SER A 207 5.86 10.36 -19.57
CA SER A 207 6.99 10.88 -18.78
C SER A 207 6.53 11.62 -17.53
N LEU A 208 5.40 12.34 -17.58
CA LEU A 208 4.84 13.10 -16.46
C LEU A 208 4.23 12.23 -15.36
N MET A 209 3.86 10.98 -15.64
CA MET A 209 3.31 10.07 -14.62
C MET A 209 4.35 9.69 -13.55
N GLY A 210 5.63 9.61 -13.90
CA GLY A 210 6.71 9.34 -12.95
C GLY A 210 6.87 10.45 -11.91
N PRO A 211 7.09 11.71 -12.32
CA PRO A 211 7.08 12.87 -11.42
C PRO A 211 5.78 13.00 -10.61
N THR A 212 4.62 12.68 -11.19
CA THR A 212 3.34 12.67 -10.46
C THR A 212 3.39 11.72 -9.27
N ALA A 213 3.89 10.49 -9.44
CA ALA A 213 4.06 9.56 -8.33
C ALA A 213 5.09 10.08 -7.30
N LYS A 214 6.23 10.61 -7.76
CA LYS A 214 7.31 11.12 -6.90
C LYS A 214 6.90 12.36 -6.09
N ALA A 215 6.03 13.22 -6.61
CA ALA A 215 5.54 14.39 -5.87
C ALA A 215 4.87 14.01 -4.55
N PHE A 216 4.24 12.83 -4.50
CA PHE A 216 3.51 12.30 -3.34
C PHE A 216 4.29 11.26 -2.52
N ASP A 217 5.54 11.00 -2.86
CA ASP A 217 6.39 9.98 -2.22
C ASP A 217 6.75 10.31 -0.76
N SER A 218 6.35 11.49 -0.27
CA SER A 218 6.52 11.93 1.13
C SER A 218 5.41 11.49 2.07
N HIS A 219 4.32 10.97 1.52
CA HIS A 219 3.20 10.52 2.34
C HIS A 219 3.48 9.13 2.94
N ASP A 220 4.66 8.89 3.44
CA ASP A 220 5.21 7.64 4.00
C ASP A 220 4.25 6.86 4.92
N VAL A 221 3.00 6.71 4.49
CA VAL A 221 1.96 5.92 5.12
C VAL A 221 1.49 4.85 4.14
N LEU A 222 1.03 3.72 4.63
CA LEU A 222 0.66 2.57 3.79
C LEU A 222 -0.35 2.93 2.70
N VAL A 223 -1.33 3.79 3.01
CA VAL A 223 -2.30 4.25 2.00
C VAL A 223 -1.65 5.11 0.91
N GLY A 224 -0.61 5.89 1.25
CA GLY A 224 0.20 6.66 0.29
C GLY A 224 0.90 5.73 -0.69
N GLU A 225 1.54 4.68 -0.19
CA GLU A 225 2.19 3.65 -1.01
C GLU A 225 1.21 2.95 -1.97
N LEU A 226 -0.01 2.64 -1.51
CA LEU A 226 -1.04 2.06 -2.38
C LEU A 226 -1.45 3.00 -3.52
N VAL A 227 -1.52 4.31 -3.27
CA VAL A 227 -1.86 5.28 -4.32
C VAL A 227 -0.71 5.43 -5.31
N ILE A 228 0.53 5.48 -4.85
CA ILE A 228 1.72 5.49 -5.72
C ILE A 228 1.76 4.21 -6.57
N ALA A 229 1.51 3.06 -5.97
CA ALA A 229 1.39 1.79 -6.69
C ALA A 229 0.30 1.84 -7.78
N ALA A 230 -0.86 2.45 -7.48
CA ALA A 230 -1.94 2.62 -8.45
C ALA A 230 -1.53 3.54 -9.61
N VAL A 231 -0.87 4.68 -9.35
CA VAL A 231 -0.36 5.59 -10.40
C VAL A 231 0.63 4.87 -11.31
N ARG A 232 1.55 4.09 -10.74
CA ARG A 232 2.50 3.28 -11.51
C ARG A 232 1.80 2.19 -12.33
N GLY A 233 0.78 1.54 -11.75
CA GLY A 233 -0.05 0.57 -12.46
C GLY A 233 -0.75 1.17 -13.68
N ILE A 234 -1.29 2.39 -13.56
CA ILE A 234 -1.87 3.14 -14.67
C ILE A 234 -0.81 3.36 -15.75
N LYS A 235 0.37 3.88 -15.39
CA LYS A 235 1.48 4.11 -16.32
C LYS A 235 1.86 2.83 -17.09
N PHE A 236 2.09 1.73 -16.39
CA PHE A 236 2.52 0.48 -17.03
C PHE A 236 1.44 -0.09 -17.96
N ARG A 237 0.17 0.01 -17.57
CA ARG A 237 -0.94 -0.37 -18.43
C ARG A 237 -0.96 0.48 -19.70
N THR A 238 -0.84 1.79 -19.59
CA THR A 238 -0.86 2.72 -20.73
C THR A 238 0.31 2.43 -21.68
N VAL A 239 1.53 2.20 -21.16
CA VAL A 239 2.67 1.81 -22.00
C VAL A 239 2.36 0.52 -22.79
N ARG A 240 1.85 -0.53 -22.13
CA ARG A 240 1.56 -1.79 -22.83
C ARG A 240 0.50 -1.64 -23.91
N ARG A 241 -0.54 -0.83 -23.66
CA ARG A 241 -1.59 -0.59 -24.67
C ARG A 241 -1.05 0.08 -25.94
N THR A 242 -0.05 0.94 -25.80
CA THR A 242 0.60 1.58 -26.96
C THR A 242 1.60 0.65 -27.69
N LEU A 243 1.93 -0.51 -27.10
CA LEU A 243 2.85 -1.48 -27.73
C LEU A 243 2.16 -2.51 -28.63
N THR A 244 0.85 -2.70 -28.53
CA THR A 244 0.11 -3.72 -29.31
C THR A 244 0.28 -3.49 -30.82
N HIS A 245 0.10 -2.27 -31.31
CA HIS A 245 0.38 -1.86 -32.68
C HIS A 245 1.37 -0.68 -32.63
N CYS A 246 2.65 -1.00 -32.70
CA CYS A 246 3.70 -0.06 -32.36
C CYS A 246 3.97 0.97 -33.46
N ALA A 247 3.71 2.25 -33.17
CA ALA A 247 4.16 3.38 -33.96
C ALA A 247 5.43 4.06 -33.40
N TRP A 248 6.00 3.52 -32.29
CA TRP A 248 7.20 4.05 -31.69
C TRP A 248 8.42 3.76 -32.55
N ASP A 249 9.26 4.75 -32.76
CA ASP A 249 10.60 4.57 -33.34
C ASP A 249 11.61 4.07 -32.29
N GLU A 250 12.80 3.70 -32.72
CA GLU A 250 13.85 3.16 -31.85
C GLU A 250 14.23 4.12 -30.69
N PRO A 251 14.49 5.44 -30.93
CA PRO A 251 14.70 6.41 -29.86
C PRO A 251 13.55 6.50 -28.86
N GLN A 252 12.32 6.40 -29.35
CA GLN A 252 11.13 6.47 -28.50
C GLN A 252 10.97 5.18 -27.64
N LEU A 253 11.28 4.01 -28.20
CA LEU A 253 11.31 2.75 -27.42
C LEU A 253 12.39 2.79 -26.35
N GLU A 254 13.55 3.37 -26.61
CA GLU A 254 14.57 3.56 -25.58
C GLU A 254 14.10 4.56 -24.50
N ALA A 255 13.47 5.66 -24.91
CA ALA A 255 12.87 6.59 -23.95
C ALA A 255 11.79 5.92 -23.09
N LEU A 256 10.91 5.07 -23.67
CA LEU A 256 9.94 4.27 -22.91
C LEU A 256 10.61 3.34 -21.89
N ARG A 257 11.74 2.74 -22.27
CA ARG A 257 12.53 1.88 -21.37
C ARG A 257 13.08 2.69 -20.19
N GLU A 258 13.62 3.89 -20.41
CA GLU A 258 14.10 4.77 -19.35
C GLU A 258 12.97 5.20 -18.39
N LEU A 259 11.73 5.25 -18.85
CA LEU A 259 10.56 5.51 -18.00
C LEU A 259 10.20 4.35 -17.06
N LEU A 260 10.83 3.18 -17.22
CA LEU A 260 10.58 1.95 -16.45
C LEU A 260 11.80 1.55 -15.59
N PRO A 261 12.40 2.49 -14.82
CA PRO A 261 13.57 2.16 -14.01
C PRO A 261 13.24 1.07 -12.99
N PRO A 262 14.21 0.21 -12.63
CA PRO A 262 14.01 -0.75 -11.57
C PRO A 262 13.63 -0.01 -10.30
N GLU A 263 12.67 -0.56 -9.57
CA GLU A 263 12.32 -0.02 -8.26
C GLU A 263 13.41 -0.42 -7.27
N ARG A 264 14.35 0.50 -7.09
CA ARG A 264 15.42 0.32 -6.12
C ARG A 264 14.79 0.43 -4.73
N ASP A 265 14.98 -0.61 -3.93
CA ASP A 265 14.69 -0.60 -2.50
C ASP A 265 13.20 -0.48 -2.10
N ILE A 266 12.35 -1.30 -2.75
CA ILE A 266 10.93 -1.45 -2.35
C ILE A 266 10.83 -1.72 -0.83
N ALA A 267 11.71 -2.59 -0.29
CA ALA A 267 11.69 -2.95 1.12
C ALA A 267 11.99 -1.76 2.04
N ALA A 268 12.94 -0.86 1.68
CA ALA A 268 13.23 0.32 2.48
C ALA A 268 12.06 1.31 2.51
N ARG A 269 11.41 1.53 1.38
CA ARG A 269 10.21 2.40 1.31
C ARG A 269 9.08 1.86 2.18
N TRP A 270 8.81 0.57 2.08
CA TRP A 270 7.78 -0.07 2.89
C TRP A 270 8.13 -0.07 4.38
N ARG A 271 9.39 -0.31 4.72
CA ARG A 271 9.88 -0.17 6.11
C ARG A 271 9.63 1.23 6.65
N GLN A 272 9.88 2.26 5.84
CA GLN A 272 9.61 3.64 6.20
C GLN A 272 8.10 3.87 6.40
N ALA A 273 7.25 3.42 5.48
CA ALA A 273 5.80 3.54 5.60
C ALA A 273 5.27 2.84 6.87
N ILE A 274 5.76 1.65 7.17
CA ILE A 274 5.39 0.92 8.40
C ILE A 274 5.88 1.67 9.65
N THR A 275 7.06 2.30 9.60
CA THR A 275 7.58 3.12 10.71
C THR A 275 6.68 4.33 10.97
N PHE A 276 6.17 4.97 9.93
CA PHE A 276 5.22 6.08 10.04
C PHE A 276 3.86 5.61 10.56
N GLU A 277 3.34 4.50 10.03
CA GLU A 277 2.10 3.88 10.54
C GLU A 277 2.20 3.52 12.02
N ARG A 278 3.35 2.98 12.47
CA ARG A 278 3.60 2.74 13.89
C ARG A 278 3.46 4.01 14.71
N ALA A 279 4.09 5.10 14.29
CA ALA A 279 4.04 6.36 15.00
C ALA A 279 2.61 6.94 15.03
N MET A 280 1.86 6.84 13.91
CA MET A 280 0.45 7.24 13.84
C MET A 280 -0.44 6.38 14.75
N ALA A 281 -0.24 5.07 14.76
CA ALA A 281 -0.97 4.15 15.63
C ALA A 281 -0.73 4.46 17.10
N LEU A 282 0.53 4.65 17.51
CA LEU A 282 0.88 4.98 18.88
C LEU A 282 0.35 6.35 19.30
N ALA A 283 0.43 7.36 18.44
CA ALA A 283 -0.16 8.68 18.69
C ALA A 283 -1.67 8.57 18.89
N SER A 284 -2.38 7.82 18.03
CA SER A 284 -3.83 7.61 18.16
C SER A 284 -4.21 6.92 19.45
N LEU A 285 -3.47 5.89 19.86
CA LEU A 285 -3.75 5.16 21.10
C LEU A 285 -3.46 5.96 22.36
N ASN A 286 -2.56 6.94 22.29
CA ASN A 286 -2.22 7.82 23.43
C ASN A 286 -3.15 9.05 23.53
N GLU A 287 -3.66 9.57 22.39
CA GLU A 287 -4.38 10.83 22.32
C GLU A 287 -5.89 10.67 22.16
N LEU A 288 -6.36 9.55 21.56
CA LEU A 288 -7.76 9.32 21.23
C LEU A 288 -8.39 8.26 22.11
N THR A 289 -9.71 8.38 22.33
CA THR A 289 -10.52 7.30 22.90
C THR A 289 -10.79 6.23 21.81
N ILE A 290 -11.10 5.01 22.23
CA ILE A 290 -11.51 3.95 21.27
C ILE A 290 -12.71 4.37 20.44
N GLU A 291 -13.65 5.11 21.03
CA GLU A 291 -14.86 5.60 20.35
C GLU A 291 -14.51 6.57 19.22
N GLU A 292 -13.50 7.43 19.43
CA GLU A 292 -12.99 8.34 18.38
C GLU A 292 -12.23 7.59 17.28
N ILE A 293 -11.55 6.48 17.60
CA ILE A 293 -10.84 5.65 16.62
C ILE A 293 -11.82 4.81 15.79
N MET A 294 -12.79 4.17 16.43
CA MET A 294 -13.63 3.11 15.84
C MET A 294 -15.08 3.54 15.54
N GLY A 295 -15.48 4.75 16.01
CA GLY A 295 -16.85 5.24 15.89
C GLY A 295 -17.83 4.70 16.94
N PRO A 296 -19.06 5.25 17.02
CA PRO A 296 -19.97 5.11 18.17
C PRO A 296 -20.74 3.79 18.27
N THR A 297 -20.45 2.77 17.47
CA THR A 297 -21.36 1.62 17.28
C THR A 297 -21.10 0.40 18.17
N LYS A 298 -20.06 0.39 19.02
CA LYS A 298 -19.74 -0.77 19.88
C LYS A 298 -19.38 -0.34 21.30
N GLN A 299 -19.68 -1.18 22.30
CA GLN A 299 -19.14 -1.03 23.66
C GLN A 299 -17.67 -1.43 23.66
N TYR A 300 -16.78 -0.44 23.61
CA TYR A 300 -15.33 -0.69 23.65
C TYR A 300 -14.81 -0.59 25.08
N ARG A 301 -13.87 -1.50 25.42
CA ARG A 301 -13.10 -1.37 26.64
C ARG A 301 -12.10 -0.20 26.50
N LYS A 302 -11.71 0.38 27.63
CA LYS A 302 -10.62 1.39 27.63
C LYS A 302 -9.33 0.79 27.08
N ILE A 303 -8.56 1.60 26.36
CA ILE A 303 -7.20 1.26 25.89
C ILE A 303 -6.36 0.94 27.13
N GLN A 304 -5.70 -0.20 27.11
CA GLN A 304 -4.81 -0.65 28.17
C GLN A 304 -3.34 -0.47 27.73
N PRO A 305 -2.39 -0.28 28.65
CA PRO A 305 -0.98 -0.25 28.31
C PRO A 305 -0.51 -1.51 27.54
N SER A 306 -1.13 -2.65 27.80
CA SER A 306 -0.88 -3.89 27.05
C SER A 306 -1.29 -3.82 25.57
N ASP A 307 -2.31 -3.02 25.24
CA ASP A 307 -2.72 -2.81 23.85
C ASP A 307 -1.66 -2.00 23.11
N ILE A 308 -1.15 -0.93 23.73
CA ILE A 308 -0.09 -0.10 23.19
C ILE A 308 1.19 -0.93 22.99
N GLN A 309 1.54 -1.77 23.97
CA GLN A 309 2.69 -2.66 23.88
C GLN A 309 2.52 -3.66 22.71
N LEU A 310 1.35 -4.27 22.56
CA LEU A 310 1.09 -5.25 21.51
C LEU A 310 1.16 -4.60 20.11
N VAL A 311 0.61 -3.40 19.94
CA VAL A 311 0.70 -2.63 18.68
C VAL A 311 2.16 -2.31 18.37
N ARG A 312 2.92 -1.86 19.36
CA ARG A 312 4.34 -1.56 19.17
C ARG A 312 5.16 -2.79 18.78
N GLU A 313 4.98 -3.91 19.48
CA GLU A 313 5.66 -5.17 19.19
C GLU A 313 5.36 -5.63 17.77
N TYR A 314 4.09 -5.58 17.36
CA TYR A 314 3.68 -5.92 16.00
C TYR A 314 4.42 -5.09 14.94
N TYR A 315 4.39 -3.77 15.06
CA TYR A 315 5.05 -2.92 14.06
C TYR A 315 6.58 -3.10 14.06
N ASN A 316 7.20 -3.32 15.24
CA ASN A 316 8.63 -3.60 15.30
C ASN A 316 8.97 -4.90 14.58
N GLU A 317 8.20 -5.97 14.80
CA GLU A 317 8.39 -7.23 14.08
C GLU A 317 8.22 -7.07 12.56
N LEU A 318 7.26 -6.24 12.10
CA LEU A 318 7.09 -5.95 10.68
C LEU A 318 8.30 -5.19 10.10
N ILE A 319 8.82 -4.20 10.84
CA ILE A 319 9.99 -3.40 10.46
C ILE A 319 11.23 -4.29 10.39
N ASP A 320 11.43 -5.15 11.38
CA ASP A 320 12.56 -6.10 11.44
C ASP A 320 12.45 -7.15 10.32
N ALA A 321 11.24 -7.63 10.04
CA ALA A 321 11.01 -8.54 8.93
C ALA A 321 11.38 -7.92 7.57
N ALA A 322 11.16 -6.61 7.42
CA ALA A 322 11.50 -5.86 6.22
C ALA A 322 13.01 -5.56 6.09
N ALA A 323 13.82 -5.88 7.10
CA ALA A 323 15.28 -5.72 7.03
C ALA A 323 15.98 -6.82 6.22
N GLY A 324 15.27 -7.89 5.83
CA GLY A 324 15.79 -8.98 5.01
C GLY A 324 15.96 -8.61 3.53
N ASP A 325 16.78 -9.39 2.83
CA ASP A 325 17.17 -9.13 1.43
C ASP A 325 16.09 -9.47 0.38
N SER A 326 14.99 -10.12 0.79
CA SER A 326 13.95 -10.60 -0.13
C SER A 326 12.56 -10.16 0.29
N ILE A 327 11.88 -9.43 -0.61
CA ILE A 327 10.48 -9.02 -0.42
C ILE A 327 9.53 -10.21 -0.26
N LEU A 328 9.84 -11.35 -0.85
CA LEU A 328 9.02 -12.57 -0.73
C LEU A 328 9.16 -13.22 0.64
N GLN A 329 10.39 -13.24 1.20
CA GLN A 329 10.60 -13.69 2.58
C GLN A 329 9.91 -12.76 3.57
N TRP A 330 9.96 -11.47 3.32
CA TRP A 330 9.23 -10.49 4.10
C TRP A 330 7.72 -10.74 4.06
N LYS A 331 7.11 -10.90 2.86
CA LYS A 331 5.70 -11.26 2.71
C LYS A 331 5.32 -12.48 3.55
N LYS A 332 6.12 -13.55 3.50
CA LYS A 332 5.88 -14.76 4.29
C LYS A 332 5.90 -14.48 5.79
N LYS A 333 6.90 -13.75 6.28
CA LYS A 333 6.99 -13.38 7.69
C LYS A 333 5.82 -12.51 8.15
N VAL A 334 5.39 -11.56 7.32
CA VAL A 334 4.22 -10.70 7.64
C VAL A 334 2.95 -11.55 7.77
N ALA A 335 2.71 -12.47 6.84
CA ALA A 335 1.57 -13.38 6.93
C ALA A 335 1.60 -14.24 8.23
N GLU A 336 2.78 -14.74 8.62
CA GLU A 336 2.96 -15.48 9.88
C GLU A 336 2.66 -14.60 11.12
N ILE A 337 3.10 -13.34 11.11
CA ILE A 337 2.82 -12.36 12.19
C ILE A 337 1.31 -12.09 12.29
N GLU A 338 0.64 -11.83 11.15
CA GLU A 338 -0.80 -11.56 11.11
C GLU A 338 -1.63 -12.76 11.61
N ILE A 339 -1.30 -13.98 11.18
CA ILE A 339 -1.97 -15.21 11.64
C ILE A 339 -1.80 -15.36 13.16
N ARG A 340 -0.57 -15.15 13.68
CA ARG A 340 -0.28 -15.27 15.11
C ARG A 340 -1.07 -14.23 15.92
N LEU A 341 -1.18 -13.00 15.45
CA LEU A 341 -1.91 -11.94 16.10
C LEU A 341 -3.40 -12.24 16.17
N ASN A 342 -4.00 -12.63 15.04
CA ASN A 342 -5.42 -12.98 14.95
C ASN A 342 -5.79 -14.17 15.83
N ASN A 343 -4.87 -15.12 16.04
CA ASN A 343 -5.10 -16.29 16.92
C ASN A 343 -4.96 -15.95 18.40
N LYS A 344 -4.24 -14.90 18.79
CA LYS A 344 -4.05 -14.51 20.20
C LYS A 344 -5.32 -13.92 20.83
N ASP A 345 -5.89 -12.91 20.21
CA ASP A 345 -7.11 -12.24 20.65
C ASP A 345 -7.73 -11.45 19.48
N PRO A 346 -8.67 -12.04 18.73
CA PRO A 346 -9.32 -11.37 17.61
C PRO A 346 -10.14 -10.12 18.03
N ASN A 347 -10.43 -9.96 19.31
CA ASN A 347 -11.13 -8.79 19.86
C ASN A 347 -10.16 -7.76 20.48
N SER A 348 -8.86 -7.97 20.38
CA SER A 348 -7.88 -6.99 20.85
C SER A 348 -7.98 -5.72 20.02
N ILE A 349 -7.75 -4.57 20.66
CA ILE A 349 -7.69 -3.28 19.95
C ILE A 349 -6.61 -3.34 18.86
N ALA A 350 -5.49 -4.00 19.14
CA ALA A 350 -4.43 -4.21 18.17
C ALA A 350 -4.94 -4.91 16.91
N ALA A 351 -5.67 -6.04 17.04
CA ALA A 351 -6.22 -6.75 15.88
C ALA A 351 -7.22 -5.92 15.07
N MET A 352 -7.94 -4.99 15.71
CA MET A 352 -8.93 -4.13 15.03
C MET A 352 -8.31 -2.96 14.26
N ILE A 353 -7.19 -2.41 14.75
CA ILE A 353 -6.57 -1.20 14.16
C ILE A 353 -5.37 -1.52 13.27
N LEU A 354 -4.83 -2.74 13.37
CA LEU A 354 -3.69 -3.12 12.55
C LEU A 354 -4.13 -3.33 11.10
N PRO A 355 -3.46 -2.67 10.15
CA PRO A 355 -3.82 -2.79 8.75
C PRO A 355 -3.53 -4.19 8.22
N ALA A 356 -4.22 -4.57 7.16
CA ALA A 356 -3.91 -5.75 6.38
C ALA A 356 -2.57 -5.53 5.60
N THR A 357 -1.47 -5.54 6.31
CA THR A 357 -0.13 -5.19 5.79
C THR A 357 0.31 -6.15 4.70
N ALA A 358 -0.08 -7.43 4.78
CA ALA A 358 0.19 -8.41 3.74
C ALA A 358 -0.41 -8.01 2.39
N GLN A 359 -1.64 -7.49 2.37
CA GLN A 359 -2.30 -7.04 1.13
C GLN A 359 -1.58 -5.83 0.50
N VAL A 360 -1.03 -4.95 1.33
CA VAL A 360 -0.28 -3.79 0.87
C VAL A 360 1.05 -4.21 0.25
N ILE A 361 1.76 -5.16 0.87
CA ILE A 361 2.97 -5.77 0.31
C ILE A 361 2.68 -6.45 -1.03
N ASP A 362 1.57 -7.18 -1.13
CA ASP A 362 1.13 -7.80 -2.38
C ASP A 362 0.90 -6.78 -3.50
N ALA A 363 0.36 -5.61 -3.17
CA ALA A 363 0.20 -4.54 -4.16
C ALA A 363 1.57 -4.07 -4.70
N GLY A 364 2.57 -3.91 -3.83
CA GLY A 364 3.95 -3.58 -4.23
C GLY A 364 4.59 -4.64 -5.12
N ILE A 365 4.44 -5.92 -4.74
CA ILE A 365 4.93 -7.06 -5.53
C ILE A 365 4.29 -7.07 -6.92
N ARG A 366 2.96 -6.90 -6.99
CA ARG A 366 2.23 -6.85 -8.29
C ARG A 366 2.69 -5.70 -9.18
N VAL A 367 2.98 -4.55 -8.60
CA VAL A 367 3.47 -3.38 -9.35
C VAL A 367 4.85 -3.67 -9.94
N GLU A 368 5.78 -4.24 -9.18
CA GLU A 368 7.12 -4.58 -9.69
C GLU A 368 7.07 -5.69 -10.75
N HIS A 369 6.25 -6.73 -10.56
CA HIS A 369 6.01 -7.73 -11.60
C HIS A 369 5.46 -7.09 -12.89
N THR A 370 4.52 -6.15 -12.74
CA THR A 370 3.93 -5.43 -13.89
C THR A 370 4.96 -4.53 -14.57
N ARG A 371 5.86 -3.92 -13.83
CA ARG A 371 6.98 -3.13 -14.37
C ARG A 371 7.89 -4.01 -15.23
N ARG A 372 8.38 -5.11 -14.67
CA ARG A 372 9.28 -6.05 -15.38
C ARG A 372 8.63 -6.60 -16.63
N TRP A 373 7.37 -7.02 -16.53
CA TRP A 373 6.60 -7.49 -17.68
C TRP A 373 6.44 -6.42 -18.77
N THR A 374 6.17 -5.15 -18.38
CA THR A 374 6.07 -4.02 -19.31
C THR A 374 7.43 -3.72 -19.95
N LEU A 375 8.52 -3.76 -19.17
CA LEU A 375 9.87 -3.58 -19.66
C LEU A 375 10.26 -4.66 -20.68
N THR A 376 9.90 -5.91 -20.42
CA THR A 376 10.09 -7.03 -21.35
C THR A 376 9.33 -6.78 -22.66
N ALA A 377 8.09 -6.28 -22.60
CA ALA A 377 7.31 -5.96 -23.79
C ALA A 377 7.94 -4.82 -24.65
N VAL A 378 8.46 -3.77 -23.99
CA VAL A 378 9.21 -2.70 -24.68
C VAL A 378 10.45 -3.28 -25.35
N ALA A 379 11.20 -4.12 -24.68
CA ALA A 379 12.39 -4.74 -25.23
C ALA A 379 12.11 -5.71 -26.38
N LEU A 380 11.00 -6.44 -26.33
CA LEU A 380 10.54 -7.29 -27.45
C LEU A 380 10.30 -6.43 -28.70
N ARG A 381 9.62 -5.28 -28.55
CA ARG A 381 9.40 -4.35 -29.66
C ARG A 381 10.73 -3.76 -30.19
N HIS A 382 11.63 -3.38 -29.29
CA HIS A 382 12.93 -2.88 -29.66
C HIS A 382 13.75 -3.91 -30.43
N TYR A 383 13.78 -5.17 -29.94
CA TYR A 383 14.43 -6.28 -30.61
C TYR A 383 13.83 -6.53 -32.01
N HIS A 384 12.50 -6.57 -32.12
CA HIS A 384 11.81 -6.78 -33.39
C HIS A 384 12.12 -5.67 -34.40
N GLN A 385 12.15 -4.42 -33.97
CA GLN A 385 12.46 -3.27 -34.82
C GLN A 385 13.89 -3.33 -35.35
N GLN A 386 14.85 -3.73 -34.51
CA GLN A 386 16.27 -3.86 -34.92
C GLN A 386 16.52 -5.06 -35.83
N ASN A 387 15.84 -6.18 -35.63
CA ASN A 387 16.17 -7.45 -36.28
C ASN A 387 15.14 -7.87 -37.35
N GLY A 388 14.02 -7.19 -37.46
CA GLY A 388 12.91 -7.54 -38.40
C GLY A 388 12.17 -8.83 -38.03
N ASN A 389 12.46 -9.44 -36.87
CA ASN A 389 11.81 -10.65 -36.39
C ASN A 389 11.79 -10.67 -34.85
N TRP A 390 10.89 -11.44 -34.28
CA TRP A 390 10.82 -11.65 -32.84
C TRP A 390 11.97 -12.55 -32.33
N PRO A 391 12.47 -12.34 -31.09
CA PRO A 391 13.48 -13.23 -30.53
C PRO A 391 12.93 -14.64 -30.38
N LYS A 392 13.80 -15.66 -30.50
CA LYS A 392 13.37 -17.05 -30.31
C LYS A 392 13.07 -17.40 -28.86
N LYS A 393 13.70 -16.70 -27.93
CA LYS A 393 13.57 -16.86 -26.48
C LYS A 393 13.85 -15.53 -25.77
N LEU A 394 13.28 -15.32 -24.58
CA LEU A 394 13.47 -14.08 -23.82
C LEU A 394 14.95 -13.77 -23.49
N SER A 395 15.80 -14.78 -23.35
CA SER A 395 17.23 -14.55 -23.12
C SER A 395 17.97 -13.86 -24.27
N ASP A 396 17.39 -13.83 -25.49
CA ASP A 396 17.96 -13.14 -26.64
C ASP A 396 17.82 -11.61 -26.47
N LEU A 397 16.95 -11.13 -25.55
CA LEU A 397 16.78 -9.73 -25.20
C LEU A 397 18.01 -9.13 -24.51
N SER A 398 18.99 -9.94 -24.12
CA SER A 398 20.30 -9.45 -23.67
C SER A 398 21.00 -8.58 -24.70
N THR A 399 20.74 -8.79 -26.00
CA THR A 399 21.27 -7.98 -27.11
C THR A 399 20.73 -6.56 -27.14
N VAL A 400 19.55 -6.34 -26.57
CA VAL A 400 18.93 -5.02 -26.34
C VAL A 400 19.06 -4.56 -24.89
N GLY A 401 19.97 -5.17 -24.13
CA GLY A 401 20.41 -4.74 -22.82
C GLY A 401 19.52 -5.12 -21.65
N LEU A 402 18.64 -6.16 -21.76
CA LEU A 402 17.93 -6.73 -20.62
C LEU A 402 18.76 -7.80 -19.92
N VAL A 403 18.65 -7.84 -18.60
CA VAL A 403 19.22 -8.91 -17.77
C VAL A 403 18.11 -9.87 -17.33
N PHE A 404 18.49 -11.06 -16.83
CA PHE A 404 17.53 -12.10 -16.42
C PHE A 404 16.42 -11.58 -15.50
N ASP A 405 16.75 -10.74 -14.54
CA ASP A 405 15.79 -10.19 -13.58
C ASP A 405 14.70 -9.33 -14.24
N ASP A 406 14.98 -8.74 -15.40
CA ASP A 406 14.05 -7.87 -16.11
C ASP A 406 12.92 -8.66 -16.81
N TYR A 407 13.18 -9.90 -17.24
CA TYR A 407 12.20 -10.76 -17.91
C TYR A 407 11.77 -11.98 -17.06
N SER A 408 11.92 -11.84 -15.74
CA SER A 408 11.49 -12.82 -14.76
C SER A 408 10.64 -12.17 -13.68
N ASN A 409 9.79 -12.96 -13.02
CA ASN A 409 9.10 -12.52 -11.82
C ASN A 409 10.07 -12.44 -10.62
N LEU A 410 9.58 -11.99 -9.46
CA LEU A 410 10.39 -11.90 -8.25
C LEU A 410 10.80 -13.27 -7.66
N ASN A 411 10.16 -14.38 -8.10
CA ASN A 411 10.54 -15.74 -7.73
C ASN A 411 11.69 -16.28 -8.62
N GLY A 412 12.15 -15.52 -9.62
CA GLY A 412 13.16 -15.97 -10.57
C GLY A 412 12.62 -16.86 -11.69
N GLU A 413 11.29 -16.85 -11.91
CA GLU A 413 10.67 -17.60 -13.01
C GLU A 413 10.48 -16.65 -14.20
N MET A 414 10.88 -17.11 -15.39
CA MET A 414 10.71 -16.34 -16.62
C MET A 414 9.23 -16.13 -16.94
N PHE A 415 8.91 -14.98 -17.52
CA PHE A 415 7.60 -14.77 -18.13
C PHE A 415 7.36 -15.79 -19.24
N GLY A 416 6.08 -16.12 -19.48
CA GLY A 416 5.71 -16.95 -20.59
C GLY A 416 5.85 -16.18 -21.90
N TYR A 417 6.39 -16.83 -22.92
CA TYR A 417 6.66 -16.22 -24.22
C TYR A 417 6.51 -17.22 -25.34
N GLU A 418 5.80 -16.82 -26.41
CA GLU A 418 5.58 -17.62 -27.60
C GLU A 418 5.52 -16.73 -28.83
N VAL A 419 5.98 -17.22 -29.96
CA VAL A 419 5.84 -16.56 -31.24
C VAL A 419 5.01 -17.44 -32.17
N ASP A 420 3.93 -16.87 -32.72
CA ASP A 420 3.08 -17.51 -33.70
C ASP A 420 2.96 -16.63 -34.95
N GLY A 421 3.62 -17.06 -36.02
CA GLY A 421 3.73 -16.27 -37.25
C GLY A 421 4.42 -14.93 -37.04
N GLN A 422 3.69 -13.85 -37.22
CA GLN A 422 4.15 -12.47 -37.04
C GLN A 422 3.84 -11.89 -35.67
N THR A 423 3.15 -12.64 -34.81
CA THR A 423 2.67 -12.18 -33.52
C THR A 423 3.50 -12.82 -32.40
N ALA A 424 3.94 -11.98 -31.46
CA ALA A 424 4.56 -12.42 -30.22
C ALA A 424 3.57 -12.30 -29.06
N TYR A 425 3.51 -13.32 -28.24
CA TYR A 425 2.68 -13.41 -27.05
C TYR A 425 3.55 -13.41 -25.82
N LEU A 426 3.26 -12.52 -24.88
CA LEU A 426 3.95 -12.39 -23.61
C LEU A 426 2.93 -12.45 -22.47
N TRP A 427 3.11 -13.36 -21.49
CA TRP A 427 2.22 -13.44 -20.34
C TRP A 427 2.99 -13.57 -19.03
N LYS A 428 2.37 -13.08 -17.95
CA LYS A 428 3.01 -13.03 -16.64
C LYS A 428 3.27 -14.39 -15.98
N GLY A 429 2.70 -15.45 -16.49
CA GLY A 429 2.51 -16.66 -15.71
C GLY A 429 1.42 -16.45 -14.65
N ASN A 430 0.74 -17.48 -14.19
CA ASN A 430 -0.27 -17.34 -13.16
C ASN A 430 0.36 -16.69 -11.93
N GLU A 431 -0.10 -15.49 -11.55
CA GLU A 431 0.17 -14.94 -10.23
C GLU A 431 -0.26 -16.02 -9.24
N TYR A 432 0.71 -16.47 -8.47
CA TYR A 432 0.67 -17.39 -7.36
C TYR A 432 -0.77 -17.78 -6.94
N ASP A 433 -1.29 -18.83 -7.53
CA ASP A 433 -2.38 -19.59 -6.95
C ASP A 433 -1.79 -20.36 -5.76
N SER A 434 -2.04 -19.86 -4.57
CA SER A 434 -1.54 -20.43 -3.32
C SER A 434 -1.97 -21.89 -3.10
N GLU A 435 -2.97 -22.35 -3.82
CA GLU A 435 -3.46 -23.74 -3.74
C GLU A 435 -2.79 -24.69 -4.73
N LYS A 436 -2.21 -24.21 -5.83
CA LYS A 436 -1.71 -25.08 -6.91
C LYS A 436 -0.20 -25.19 -7.04
N ASN A 437 0.62 -24.36 -6.38
CA ASN A 437 2.09 -24.41 -6.44
C ASN A 437 2.70 -24.56 -7.86
N HIS A 438 1.98 -24.22 -8.91
CA HIS A 438 2.43 -24.41 -10.28
C HIS A 438 1.99 -23.24 -11.17
N ILE A 439 2.96 -22.64 -11.85
CA ILE A 439 2.70 -21.76 -12.98
C ILE A 439 2.42 -22.66 -14.17
N SER A 440 1.29 -22.46 -14.84
CA SER A 440 1.06 -23.12 -16.11
C SER A 440 1.98 -22.48 -17.16
N PRO A 441 2.92 -23.22 -17.76
CA PRO A 441 3.75 -22.69 -18.83
C PRO A 441 2.97 -22.52 -20.13
N THR A 442 1.70 -22.90 -20.16
CA THR A 442 0.87 -22.83 -21.35
C THR A 442 0.22 -21.47 -21.49
N ARG A 443 0.22 -20.94 -22.71
CA ARG A 443 -0.49 -19.74 -23.10
C ARG A 443 -1.95 -19.82 -22.62
N PRO A 444 -2.48 -18.79 -21.94
CA PRO A 444 -3.89 -18.72 -21.57
C PRO A 444 -4.76 -18.80 -22.82
N THR A 445 -5.69 -19.74 -22.88
CA THR A 445 -6.66 -19.87 -23.99
C THR A 445 -7.99 -19.26 -23.57
N GLU A 446 -8.72 -18.71 -24.53
CA GLU A 446 -9.99 -18.00 -24.32
C GLU A 446 -11.16 -18.85 -23.75
N GLN A 447 -10.93 -20.13 -23.43
CA GLN A 447 -12.01 -21.10 -23.21
C GLN A 447 -12.51 -21.28 -21.78
N GLU A 448 -11.97 -20.59 -20.78
CA GLU A 448 -12.45 -20.78 -19.40
C GLU A 448 -12.98 -19.47 -18.76
N ASP A 449 -14.28 -19.39 -18.59
CA ASP A 449 -15.13 -18.49 -17.80
C ASP A 449 -15.69 -17.17 -18.41
N SER A 450 -16.91 -16.79 -18.01
CA SER A 450 -17.82 -15.72 -18.46
C SER A 450 -17.20 -14.51 -19.21
N GLU A 451 -17.73 -14.16 -20.37
CA GLU A 451 -17.10 -13.32 -21.41
C GLU A 451 -16.59 -11.93 -21.00
N GLN A 452 -17.13 -11.30 -20.00
CA GLN A 452 -16.77 -9.91 -19.64
C GLN A 452 -15.70 -9.82 -18.55
N ALA A 453 -15.76 -10.68 -17.54
CA ALA A 453 -14.70 -10.81 -16.52
C ALA A 453 -13.41 -11.38 -17.12
N LYS A 454 -13.52 -12.20 -18.17
CA LYS A 454 -12.40 -12.77 -18.93
C LYS A 454 -11.60 -11.74 -19.71
N LYS A 455 -12.25 -10.78 -20.34
CA LYS A 455 -11.58 -9.81 -21.22
C LYS A 455 -10.71 -8.85 -20.41
N GLU A 456 -11.21 -8.36 -19.27
CA GLU A 456 -10.42 -7.52 -18.36
C GLU A 456 -9.30 -8.31 -17.67
N GLN A 457 -9.51 -9.59 -17.41
CA GLN A 457 -8.53 -10.46 -16.78
C GLN A 457 -7.45 -10.90 -17.78
N LEU A 458 -7.81 -11.25 -19.03
CA LEU A 458 -6.85 -11.55 -20.10
C LEU A 458 -5.94 -10.35 -20.42
N ASP A 459 -6.46 -9.14 -20.57
CA ASP A 459 -5.67 -7.93 -20.82
C ASP A 459 -4.65 -7.62 -19.71
N SER A 460 -4.87 -8.17 -18.50
CA SER A 460 -3.93 -8.03 -17.38
C SER A 460 -2.83 -9.09 -17.36
N TYR A 461 -2.98 -10.21 -18.06
CA TYR A 461 -2.06 -11.36 -18.01
C TYR A 461 -1.40 -11.71 -19.34
N LEU A 462 -2.05 -11.44 -20.47
CA LEU A 462 -1.56 -11.75 -21.80
C LEU A 462 -1.41 -10.46 -22.61
N LEU A 463 -0.25 -10.29 -23.24
CA LEU A 463 0.02 -9.19 -24.17
C LEU A 463 0.31 -9.80 -25.55
N GLU A 464 -0.45 -9.34 -26.54
CA GLU A 464 -0.29 -9.66 -27.95
C GLU A 464 0.44 -8.52 -28.65
N LEU A 465 1.56 -8.83 -29.31
CA LEU A 465 2.42 -7.88 -30.03
C LEU A 465 2.42 -8.23 -31.52
N ASN A 466 1.80 -7.41 -32.35
CA ASN A 466 1.68 -7.59 -33.81
C ASN A 466 2.67 -6.74 -34.58
#